data_e3a928fd172f99e81f12e7e24951d8e0
#
_entry.id   e3a928fd172f99e81f12e7e24951d8e0
#
_cell.length_a   1.000
_cell.length_b   1.000
_cell.length_c   1.000
_cell.angle_alpha   90.00
_cell.angle_beta   90.00
_cell.angle_gamma   90.00
#
_symmetry.space_group_name_H-M   'P 1'
#
loop_
_entity.id
_entity.type
_entity.pdbx_description
1 polymer ?
#
loop_
_entity_poly.entity_id
_entity_poly.type
_entity_poly.pdbx_seq_one_letter_code
_entity_poly.pdbx_strand_id
1 'polypeptide(L)'
;MATDDSSGLECVDQGGHRGPGGDDPFAVWCEMREREGARVTLIQLYALVAKPRGLEPHELPLAERRELAARATPLMWPGFEYNERSKPRERQPVEVVAYDQGWPERFEAWRGRLVGLLGPVALRIEHVGSTSVPGLAAKPVVDIQVSVANLGDEDRYVPPCEAAGLQFRLRDDEHRYFQPPPGKPRHVHVHVCQQGAEWERVHLLFRDYLRCSAGAREAYAAAKREATRLWGNDRPAYTEAKTDVILGILDQAGAWAAATGWGIRG
;
A
#
# COMPACT_ATOMS: atom_id res chain seq x y z
N MET A 1 -27.05 24.54 17.43
CA MET A 1 -27.49 23.13 17.48
C MET A 1 -26.58 22.37 16.58
N ALA A 2 -25.58 21.76 17.17
CA ALA A 2 -24.62 20.91 16.45
C ALA A 2 -25.20 19.49 16.40
N THR A 3 -25.37 18.93 15.24
CA THR A 3 -25.66 17.51 15.04
C THR A 3 -24.33 16.82 14.81
N ASP A 4 -23.90 16.13 15.84
CA ASP A 4 -22.84 15.13 15.84
C ASP A 4 -23.34 13.92 15.02
N ASP A 5 -22.72 13.66 13.87
CA ASP A 5 -22.98 12.46 13.06
C ASP A 5 -21.69 11.63 13.01
N SER A 6 -21.42 10.99 14.15
CA SER A 6 -20.43 9.92 14.24
C SER A 6 -21.07 8.65 13.69
N SER A 7 -20.99 8.42 12.36
CA SER A 7 -21.32 7.13 11.75
C SER A 7 -20.25 6.10 12.14
N GLY A 8 -20.46 5.46 13.30
CA GLY A 8 -19.75 4.25 13.68
C GLY A 8 -20.06 3.16 12.67
N LEU A 9 -19.04 2.68 11.96
CA LEU A 9 -19.10 1.47 11.16
C LEU A 9 -19.30 0.27 12.10
N GLU A 10 -20.56 -0.10 12.32
CA GLU A 10 -20.88 -1.34 13.04
C GLU A 10 -20.37 -2.54 12.21
N CYS A 11 -19.54 -3.38 12.84
CA CYS A 11 -19.18 -4.71 12.33
C CYS A 11 -20.44 -5.55 12.24
N VAL A 12 -21.10 -5.58 11.09
CA VAL A 12 -22.28 -6.43 10.87
C VAL A 12 -21.84 -7.87 10.66
N ASP A 13 -22.18 -8.72 11.63
CA ASP A 13 -21.99 -10.18 11.62
C ASP A 13 -22.84 -10.80 10.50
N GLN A 14 -22.20 -11.25 9.42
CA GLN A 14 -22.82 -12.11 8.41
C GLN A 14 -22.23 -13.51 8.51
N GLY A 15 -22.85 -14.34 9.34
CA GLY A 15 -22.77 -15.80 9.26
C GLY A 15 -21.49 -16.45 9.77
N GLY A 16 -21.29 -16.49 11.07
CA GLY A 16 -20.18 -17.17 11.70
C GLY A 16 -20.50 -18.59 12.18
N HIS A 17 -19.65 -19.55 11.91
CA HIS A 17 -19.58 -20.80 12.63
C HIS A 17 -19.04 -20.53 14.04
N ARG A 18 -19.90 -20.53 15.04
CA ARG A 18 -19.49 -20.60 16.45
C ARG A 18 -18.99 -22.00 16.76
N GLY A 19 -17.68 -22.15 16.89
CA GLY A 19 -17.11 -23.28 17.62
C GLY A 19 -17.34 -23.10 19.14
N PRO A 20 -17.34 -24.17 19.94
CA PRO A 20 -17.66 -24.07 21.36
C PRO A 20 -16.55 -23.31 22.13
N GLY A 21 -16.87 -22.11 22.62
CA GLY A 21 -16.18 -21.49 23.76
C GLY A 21 -14.99 -20.57 23.50
N GLY A 22 -14.95 -19.84 22.38
CA GLY A 22 -13.94 -18.79 22.18
C GLY A 22 -14.54 -17.61 21.40
N ASP A 23 -14.06 -16.38 21.65
CA ASP A 23 -14.42 -15.19 20.89
C ASP A 23 -14.07 -15.39 19.40
N ASP A 24 -14.91 -14.88 18.49
CA ASP A 24 -14.61 -14.90 17.04
C ASP A 24 -13.29 -14.17 16.79
N PRO A 25 -12.28 -14.85 16.20
CA PRO A 25 -10.96 -14.22 15.95
C PRO A 25 -11.05 -12.92 15.15
N PHE A 26 -12.04 -12.80 14.27
CA PHE A 26 -12.25 -11.58 13.48
C PHE A 26 -12.82 -10.44 14.34
N ALA A 27 -13.74 -10.71 15.25
CA ALA A 27 -14.26 -9.72 16.20
C ALA A 27 -13.15 -9.21 17.13
N VAL A 28 -12.34 -10.12 17.68
CA VAL A 28 -11.17 -9.76 18.50
C VAL A 28 -10.20 -8.87 17.72
N TRP A 29 -9.94 -9.18 16.46
CA TRP A 29 -9.09 -8.36 15.61
C TRP A 29 -9.69 -6.97 15.35
N CYS A 30 -11.00 -6.86 15.11
CA CYS A 30 -11.69 -5.57 14.96
C CYS A 30 -11.51 -4.70 16.20
N GLU A 31 -11.76 -5.24 17.40
CA GLU A 31 -11.56 -4.52 18.66
C GLU A 31 -10.11 -4.04 18.87
N MET A 32 -9.14 -4.91 18.54
CA MET A 32 -7.73 -4.52 18.58
C MET A 32 -7.47 -3.35 17.64
N ARG A 33 -8.03 -3.39 16.43
CA ARG A 33 -7.81 -2.37 15.42
C ARG A 33 -8.46 -1.03 15.77
N GLU A 34 -9.65 -1.04 16.36
CA GLU A 34 -10.30 0.18 16.92
C GLU A 34 -9.43 0.85 17.97
N ARG A 35 -8.76 0.07 18.82
CA ARG A 35 -7.92 0.56 19.91
C ARG A 35 -6.52 1.00 19.45
N GLU A 36 -5.90 0.29 18.52
CA GLU A 36 -4.48 0.41 18.16
C GLU A 36 -4.24 0.90 16.71
N GLY A 37 -5.31 1.01 15.92
CA GLY A 37 -5.26 1.56 14.56
C GLY A 37 -4.43 0.73 13.58
N ALA A 38 -3.67 1.41 12.73
CA ALA A 38 -2.89 0.80 11.65
C ALA A 38 -1.76 -0.15 12.14
N ARG A 39 -1.44 -0.17 13.43
CA ARG A 39 -0.48 -1.12 14.00
C ARG A 39 -1.03 -2.55 14.06
N VAL A 40 -2.36 -2.71 14.00
CA VAL A 40 -3.00 -4.02 13.97
C VAL A 40 -3.12 -4.50 12.52
N THR A 41 -2.27 -5.45 12.15
CA THR A 41 -2.08 -5.93 10.78
C THR A 41 -2.95 -7.15 10.44
N LEU A 42 -3.06 -7.46 9.16
CA LEU A 42 -3.68 -8.69 8.68
C LEU A 42 -2.98 -9.96 9.20
N ILE A 43 -1.67 -9.89 9.46
CA ILE A 43 -0.91 -11.03 10.01
C ILE A 43 -1.36 -11.35 11.43
N GLN A 44 -1.73 -10.34 12.22
CA GLN A 44 -2.28 -10.56 13.56
C GLN A 44 -3.66 -11.24 13.49
N LEU A 45 -4.50 -10.91 12.51
CA LEU A 45 -5.73 -11.67 12.25
C LEU A 45 -5.43 -13.14 11.93
N TYR A 46 -4.45 -13.39 11.06
CA TYR A 46 -4.03 -14.76 10.76
C TYR A 46 -3.51 -15.49 11.99
N ALA A 47 -2.77 -14.81 12.86
CA ALA A 47 -2.27 -15.38 14.10
C ALA A 47 -3.40 -15.79 15.08
N LEU A 48 -4.46 -14.97 15.19
CA LEU A 48 -5.64 -15.28 16.00
C LEU A 48 -6.37 -16.55 15.52
N VAL A 49 -6.40 -16.78 14.21
CA VAL A 49 -7.01 -17.97 13.59
C VAL A 49 -6.09 -19.20 13.66
N ALA A 50 -4.79 -19.02 13.49
CA ALA A 50 -3.79 -20.10 13.45
C ALA A 50 -3.48 -20.69 14.83
N LYS A 51 -3.29 -19.81 15.83
CA LYS A 51 -2.82 -20.19 17.18
C LYS A 51 -3.65 -21.28 17.87
N PRO A 52 -5.00 -21.26 17.86
CA PRO A 52 -5.81 -22.34 18.46
C PRO A 52 -5.63 -23.70 17.78
N ARG A 53 -5.10 -23.72 16.55
CA ARG A 53 -4.85 -24.92 15.73
C ARG A 53 -3.38 -25.41 15.86
N GLY A 54 -2.55 -24.72 16.63
CA GLY A 54 -1.12 -25.03 16.75
C GLY A 54 -0.32 -24.70 15.48
N LEU A 55 -0.79 -23.77 14.66
CA LEU A 55 -0.17 -23.36 13.39
C LEU A 55 0.47 -21.99 13.54
N GLU A 56 1.51 -21.76 12.73
CA GLU A 56 2.00 -20.40 12.49
C GLU A 56 1.09 -19.69 11.47
N PRO A 57 0.99 -18.35 11.50
CA PRO A 57 0.10 -17.59 10.62
C PRO A 57 0.30 -17.89 9.13
N HIS A 58 1.52 -18.13 8.68
CA HIS A 58 1.85 -18.42 7.27
C HIS A 58 1.52 -19.87 6.86
N GLU A 59 1.25 -20.77 7.80
CA GLU A 59 0.86 -22.14 7.55
C GLU A 59 -0.66 -22.31 7.33
N LEU A 60 -1.47 -21.28 7.63
CA LEU A 60 -2.87 -21.30 7.26
C LEU A 60 -3.06 -21.51 5.75
N PRO A 61 -4.06 -22.29 5.31
CA PRO A 61 -4.37 -22.48 3.90
C PRO A 61 -4.50 -21.13 3.16
N LEU A 62 -3.89 -21.01 1.99
CA LEU A 62 -3.91 -19.75 1.22
C LEU A 62 -5.34 -19.28 0.88
N ALA A 63 -6.27 -20.22 0.66
CA ALA A 63 -7.68 -19.90 0.41
C ALA A 63 -8.30 -19.20 1.62
N GLU A 64 -8.08 -19.73 2.83
CA GLU A 64 -8.58 -19.17 4.07
C GLU A 64 -7.98 -17.79 4.37
N ARG A 65 -6.66 -17.62 4.18
CA ARG A 65 -6.00 -16.32 4.29
C ARG A 65 -6.59 -15.27 3.33
N ARG A 66 -6.93 -15.68 2.11
CA ARG A 66 -7.56 -14.79 1.12
C ARG A 66 -8.96 -14.36 1.52
N GLU A 67 -9.73 -15.25 2.13
CA GLU A 67 -11.06 -14.93 2.65
C GLU A 67 -10.98 -13.95 3.81
N LEU A 68 -10.12 -14.21 4.78
CA LEU A 68 -9.85 -13.30 5.90
C LEU A 68 -9.38 -11.91 5.41
N ALA A 69 -8.45 -11.87 4.43
CA ALA A 69 -7.99 -10.63 3.85
C ALA A 69 -9.11 -9.86 3.13
N ALA A 70 -10.01 -10.54 2.43
CA ALA A 70 -11.13 -9.89 1.75
C ALA A 70 -12.10 -9.24 2.75
N ARG A 71 -12.34 -9.87 3.90
CA ARG A 71 -13.16 -9.31 4.99
C ARG A 71 -12.47 -8.12 5.66
N ALA A 72 -11.17 -8.21 5.89
CA ALA A 72 -10.39 -7.18 6.59
C ALA A 72 -10.12 -5.92 5.76
N THR A 73 -9.97 -6.05 4.43
CA THR A 73 -9.56 -4.97 3.54
C THR A 73 -10.40 -3.68 3.68
N PRO A 74 -11.74 -3.72 3.67
CA PRO A 74 -12.55 -2.50 3.83
C PRO A 74 -12.36 -1.79 5.17
N LEU A 75 -12.01 -2.54 6.21
CA LEU A 75 -11.76 -2.00 7.56
C LEU A 75 -10.33 -1.48 7.72
N MET A 76 -9.41 -1.91 6.86
CA MET A 76 -8.01 -1.48 6.87
C MET A 76 -7.80 -0.17 6.10
N TRP A 77 -8.59 0.07 5.08
CA TRP A 77 -8.50 1.25 4.22
C TRP A 77 -9.88 1.90 4.07
N PRO A 78 -10.19 2.96 4.84
CA PRO A 78 -11.44 3.70 4.71
C PRO A 78 -11.65 4.22 3.28
N GLY A 79 -12.90 4.20 2.82
CA GLY A 79 -13.25 4.58 1.45
C GLY A 79 -12.72 3.62 0.36
N PHE A 80 -12.19 2.45 0.75
CA PHE A 80 -11.64 1.48 -0.20
C PHE A 80 -12.71 0.90 -1.12
N GLU A 81 -12.52 1.12 -2.42
CA GLU A 81 -13.38 0.57 -3.46
C GLU A 81 -12.54 0.02 -4.61
N TYR A 82 -12.85 -1.21 -5.04
CA TYR A 82 -12.36 -1.68 -6.34
C TYR A 82 -13.14 -1.02 -7.48
N ASN A 83 -12.41 -0.61 -8.52
CA ASN A 83 -13.08 -0.24 -9.76
C ASN A 83 -13.69 -1.49 -10.40
N GLU A 84 -15.01 -1.58 -10.46
CA GLU A 84 -15.78 -2.72 -11.00
C GLU A 84 -15.44 -3.04 -12.46
N ARG A 85 -15.05 -2.03 -13.25
CA ARG A 85 -14.60 -2.19 -14.64
C ARG A 85 -13.21 -2.82 -14.74
N SER A 86 -12.47 -2.88 -13.63
CA SER A 86 -11.12 -3.41 -13.64
C SER A 86 -11.12 -4.94 -13.66
N LYS A 87 -10.44 -5.52 -14.64
CA LYS A 87 -10.29 -6.97 -14.73
C LYS A 87 -9.32 -7.48 -13.67
N PRO A 88 -9.65 -8.57 -12.95
CA PRO A 88 -8.73 -9.19 -12.01
C PRO A 88 -7.47 -9.68 -12.74
N ARG A 89 -6.34 -9.62 -12.08
CA ARG A 89 -5.08 -10.20 -12.57
C ARG A 89 -4.82 -11.53 -11.88
N GLU A 90 -4.19 -12.43 -12.63
CA GLU A 90 -3.59 -13.60 -12.02
C GLU A 90 -2.53 -13.16 -10.98
N ARG A 91 -2.57 -13.80 -9.83
CA ARG A 91 -1.65 -13.49 -8.73
C ARG A 91 -0.35 -14.25 -8.96
N GLN A 92 0.70 -13.50 -9.29
CA GLN A 92 2.06 -14.03 -9.35
C GLN A 92 2.74 -13.90 -8.00
N PRO A 93 3.66 -14.82 -7.65
CA PRO A 93 4.49 -14.69 -6.47
C PRO A 93 5.23 -13.34 -6.43
N VAL A 94 5.52 -12.88 -5.22
CA VAL A 94 6.34 -11.69 -5.01
C VAL A 94 7.80 -12.09 -5.18
N GLU A 95 8.48 -11.44 -6.10
CA GLU A 95 9.92 -11.56 -6.30
C GLU A 95 10.60 -10.25 -5.88
N VAL A 96 11.65 -10.34 -5.07
CA VAL A 96 12.50 -9.21 -4.69
C VAL A 96 13.87 -9.44 -5.29
N VAL A 97 14.29 -8.52 -6.17
CA VAL A 97 15.56 -8.57 -6.90
C VAL A 97 16.53 -7.50 -6.37
N ALA A 98 17.82 -7.64 -6.69
CA ALA A 98 18.80 -6.60 -6.44
C ALA A 98 18.42 -5.28 -7.14
N TYR A 99 18.97 -4.16 -6.65
CA TYR A 99 18.72 -2.87 -7.28
C TYR A 99 19.17 -2.87 -8.75
N ASP A 100 18.24 -2.45 -9.61
CA ASP A 100 18.50 -2.31 -11.05
C ASP A 100 18.71 -0.82 -11.39
N GLN A 101 19.89 -0.49 -11.91
CA GLN A 101 20.25 0.88 -12.29
C GLN A 101 19.39 1.43 -13.44
N GLY A 102 18.62 0.60 -14.14
CA GLY A 102 17.66 1.00 -15.16
C GLY A 102 16.31 1.50 -14.59
N TRP A 103 16.03 1.38 -13.29
CA TRP A 103 14.77 1.87 -12.73
C TRP A 103 14.59 3.39 -12.84
N PRO A 104 15.59 4.24 -12.59
CA PRO A 104 15.46 5.68 -12.82
C PRO A 104 15.11 6.03 -14.28
N GLU A 105 15.73 5.37 -15.26
CA GLU A 105 15.42 5.58 -16.68
C GLU A 105 13.98 5.16 -17.02
N ARG A 106 13.53 4.02 -16.49
CA ARG A 106 12.14 3.57 -16.65
C ARG A 106 11.15 4.56 -16.02
N PHE A 107 11.49 5.13 -14.87
CA PHE A 107 10.69 6.19 -14.26
C PHE A 107 10.62 7.43 -15.18
N GLU A 108 11.74 7.92 -15.70
CA GLU A 108 11.73 9.11 -16.57
C GLU A 108 10.93 8.87 -17.86
N ALA A 109 10.99 7.70 -18.45
CA ALA A 109 10.17 7.33 -19.60
C ALA A 109 8.66 7.42 -19.28
N TRP A 110 8.25 6.90 -18.11
CA TRP A 110 6.87 6.99 -17.65
C TRP A 110 6.47 8.42 -17.26
N ARG A 111 7.38 9.15 -16.60
CA ARG A 111 7.16 10.55 -16.25
C ARG A 111 6.90 11.40 -17.50
N GLY A 112 7.73 11.28 -18.52
CA GLY A 112 7.55 11.99 -19.79
C GLY A 112 6.19 11.69 -20.44
N ARG A 113 5.77 10.42 -20.42
CA ARG A 113 4.46 9.99 -20.93
C ARG A 113 3.30 10.61 -20.14
N LEU A 114 3.37 10.55 -18.81
CA LEU A 114 2.33 11.09 -17.92
C LEU A 114 2.26 12.62 -18.01
N VAL A 115 3.41 13.32 -18.07
CA VAL A 115 3.44 14.78 -18.31
C VAL A 115 2.74 15.14 -19.59
N GLY A 116 3.00 14.41 -20.69
CA GLY A 116 2.38 14.69 -21.99
C GLY A 116 0.85 14.49 -22.01
N LEU A 117 0.34 13.55 -21.21
CA LEU A 117 -1.08 13.22 -21.19
C LEU A 117 -1.88 14.00 -20.12
N LEU A 118 -1.29 14.25 -18.97
CA LEU A 118 -1.93 14.94 -17.85
C LEU A 118 -1.78 16.47 -17.96
N GLY A 119 -0.70 16.95 -18.60
CA GLY A 119 -0.43 18.38 -18.70
C GLY A 119 -0.48 19.08 -17.35
N PRO A 120 -1.19 20.20 -17.21
CA PRO A 120 -1.27 20.98 -15.97
C PRO A 120 -2.09 20.31 -14.85
N VAL A 121 -2.74 19.18 -15.11
CA VAL A 121 -3.46 18.41 -14.06
C VAL A 121 -2.48 17.76 -13.09
N ALA A 122 -1.34 17.28 -13.60
CA ALA A 122 -0.26 16.74 -12.76
C ALA A 122 0.61 17.90 -12.24
N LEU A 123 0.42 18.28 -10.99
CA LEU A 123 1.20 19.32 -10.33
C LEU A 123 2.60 18.84 -9.97
N ARG A 124 2.74 17.54 -9.71
CA ARG A 124 4.00 16.87 -9.38
C ARG A 124 3.96 15.42 -9.85
N ILE A 125 5.07 14.91 -10.36
CA ILE A 125 5.26 13.50 -10.69
C ILE A 125 6.59 13.05 -10.11
N GLU A 126 6.57 12.11 -9.17
CA GLU A 126 7.72 11.67 -8.39
C GLU A 126 7.91 10.15 -8.45
N HIS A 127 9.19 9.73 -8.52
CA HIS A 127 9.56 8.35 -8.30
C HIS A 127 9.52 8.05 -6.80
N VAL A 128 8.65 7.17 -6.38
CA VAL A 128 8.49 6.76 -4.99
C VAL A 128 8.73 5.26 -4.81
N GLY A 129 8.50 4.74 -3.62
CA GLY A 129 8.69 3.32 -3.33
C GLY A 129 10.14 2.85 -3.38
N SER A 130 10.33 1.54 -3.27
CA SER A 130 11.68 0.94 -3.10
C SER A 130 12.60 1.11 -4.30
N THR A 131 12.06 1.13 -5.53
CA THR A 131 12.86 1.28 -6.76
C THR A 131 13.43 2.69 -6.95
N SER A 132 12.90 3.67 -6.22
CA SER A 132 13.41 5.05 -6.20
C SER A 132 14.64 5.25 -5.30
N VAL A 133 15.02 4.23 -4.52
CA VAL A 133 16.11 4.30 -3.54
C VAL A 133 17.33 3.54 -4.06
N PRO A 134 18.43 4.21 -4.42
CA PRO A 134 19.62 3.55 -4.94
C PRO A 134 20.17 2.46 -4.01
N GLY A 135 20.49 1.30 -4.58
CA GLY A 135 21.03 0.16 -3.86
C GLY A 135 20.01 -0.69 -3.08
N LEU A 136 18.74 -0.31 -3.04
CA LEU A 136 17.70 -1.02 -2.30
C LEU A 136 17.07 -2.13 -3.16
N ALA A 137 17.21 -3.39 -2.73
CA ALA A 137 16.51 -4.51 -3.36
C ALA A 137 14.98 -4.31 -3.31
N ALA A 138 14.29 -4.61 -4.41
CA ALA A 138 12.86 -4.34 -4.54
C ALA A 138 12.16 -5.32 -5.49
N LYS A 139 10.84 -5.34 -5.47
CA LYS A 139 10.07 -5.86 -6.60
C LYS A 139 10.38 -5.02 -7.84
N PRO A 140 10.54 -5.61 -9.04
CA PRO A 140 10.91 -4.87 -10.25
C PRO A 140 9.72 -4.06 -10.82
N VAL A 141 9.16 -3.19 -9.99
CA VAL A 141 8.00 -2.34 -10.30
C VAL A 141 8.36 -0.91 -9.93
N VAL A 142 8.26 0.01 -10.87
CA VAL A 142 8.46 1.44 -10.63
C VAL A 142 7.17 2.00 -10.04
N ASP A 143 7.23 2.54 -8.83
CA ASP A 143 6.12 3.21 -8.18
C ASP A 143 6.21 4.72 -8.46
N ILE A 144 5.15 5.30 -9.03
CA ILE A 144 5.05 6.71 -9.42
C ILE A 144 3.93 7.36 -8.62
N GLN A 145 4.25 8.47 -7.98
CA GLN A 145 3.28 9.34 -7.35
C GLN A 145 2.96 10.51 -8.28
N VAL A 146 1.69 10.78 -8.49
CA VAL A 146 1.18 11.94 -9.23
C VAL A 146 0.33 12.77 -8.28
N SER A 147 0.74 14.01 -8.01
CA SER A 147 -0.01 14.93 -7.17
C SER A 147 -0.90 15.81 -8.03
N VAL A 148 -2.19 15.89 -7.66
CA VAL A 148 -3.22 16.71 -8.33
C VAL A 148 -3.81 17.71 -7.34
N ALA A 149 -4.46 18.77 -7.84
CA ALA A 149 -5.05 19.81 -6.98
C ALA A 149 -6.25 19.27 -6.17
N ASN A 150 -7.08 18.45 -6.80
CA ASN A 150 -8.26 17.86 -6.19
C ASN A 150 -8.37 16.37 -6.59
N LEU A 151 -8.28 15.49 -5.61
CA LEU A 151 -8.35 14.04 -5.82
C LEU A 151 -9.74 13.59 -6.32
N GLY A 152 -10.79 14.33 -6.00
CA GLY A 152 -12.15 14.03 -6.46
C GLY A 152 -12.39 14.27 -7.95
N ASP A 153 -11.54 15.06 -8.64
CA ASP A 153 -11.69 15.42 -10.05
C ASP A 153 -11.22 14.27 -10.98
N GLU A 154 -11.70 13.05 -10.76
CA GLU A 154 -11.26 11.83 -11.46
C GLU A 154 -11.37 11.94 -12.98
N ASP A 155 -12.37 12.64 -13.51
CA ASP A 155 -12.57 12.86 -14.94
C ASP A 155 -11.38 13.59 -15.61
N ARG A 156 -10.57 14.29 -14.85
CA ARG A 156 -9.41 15.03 -15.36
C ARG A 156 -8.14 14.20 -15.48
N TYR A 157 -7.99 13.12 -14.71
CA TYR A 157 -6.77 12.32 -14.69
C TYR A 157 -6.97 10.82 -14.97
N VAL A 158 -8.18 10.26 -14.73
CA VAL A 158 -8.42 8.83 -15.02
C VAL A 158 -8.31 8.54 -16.51
N PRO A 159 -9.01 9.26 -17.43
CA PRO A 159 -8.89 9.00 -18.86
C PRO A 159 -7.45 9.19 -19.40
N PRO A 160 -6.69 10.24 -19.02
CA PRO A 160 -5.28 10.33 -19.39
C PRO A 160 -4.41 9.17 -18.90
N CYS A 161 -4.59 8.69 -17.66
CA CYS A 161 -3.88 7.54 -17.15
C CYS A 161 -4.22 6.26 -17.93
N GLU A 162 -5.49 6.07 -18.30
CA GLU A 162 -5.92 4.95 -19.12
C GLU A 162 -5.35 5.04 -20.55
N ALA A 163 -5.30 6.23 -21.14
CA ALA A 163 -4.64 6.49 -22.42
C ALA A 163 -3.11 6.21 -22.34
N ALA A 164 -2.51 6.36 -21.17
CA ALA A 164 -1.14 5.91 -20.92
C ALA A 164 -1.00 4.37 -20.91
N GLY A 165 -2.07 3.60 -21.07
CA GLY A 165 -2.07 2.14 -21.05
C GLY A 165 -2.13 1.56 -19.64
N LEU A 166 -2.61 2.33 -18.68
CA LEU A 166 -2.86 1.89 -17.32
C LEU A 166 -4.34 1.52 -17.15
N GLN A 167 -4.64 0.78 -16.11
CA GLN A 167 -6.01 0.47 -15.69
C GLN A 167 -6.22 1.03 -14.29
N PHE A 168 -7.27 1.83 -14.11
CA PHE A 168 -7.73 2.25 -12.79
C PHE A 168 -8.20 1.03 -11.99
N ARG A 169 -7.62 0.81 -10.82
CA ARG A 169 -7.82 -0.42 -10.04
C ARG A 169 -8.64 -0.23 -8.80
N LEU A 170 -8.32 0.77 -8.01
CA LEU A 170 -8.98 1.03 -6.74
C LEU A 170 -8.85 2.49 -6.35
N ARG A 171 -9.76 2.90 -5.48
CA ARG A 171 -9.74 4.17 -4.76
C ARG A 171 -9.86 3.92 -3.27
N ASP A 172 -9.39 4.89 -2.51
CA ASP A 172 -9.68 5.10 -1.10
C ASP A 172 -9.77 6.61 -0.84
N ASP A 173 -9.87 7.02 0.42
CA ASP A 173 -10.02 8.44 0.78
C ASP A 173 -8.78 9.28 0.44
N GLU A 174 -7.60 8.65 0.33
CA GLU A 174 -6.32 9.33 0.21
C GLU A 174 -5.69 9.25 -1.18
N HIS A 175 -5.97 8.17 -1.95
CA HIS A 175 -5.33 7.99 -3.26
C HIS A 175 -6.16 7.19 -4.28
N ARG A 176 -5.69 7.21 -5.55
CA ARG A 176 -6.19 6.40 -6.67
C ARG A 176 -5.06 5.58 -7.24
N TYR A 177 -5.29 4.31 -7.42
CA TYR A 177 -4.25 3.37 -7.85
C TYR A 177 -4.47 2.83 -9.25
N PHE A 178 -3.41 2.90 -10.04
CA PHE A 178 -3.37 2.42 -11.43
C PHE A 178 -2.22 1.44 -11.63
N GLN A 179 -2.42 0.48 -12.53
CA GLN A 179 -1.38 -0.46 -12.99
C GLN A 179 -1.67 -0.89 -14.43
N PRO A 180 -0.69 -1.51 -15.16
CA PRO A 180 -0.97 -2.10 -16.46
C PRO A 180 -2.10 -3.14 -16.37
N PRO A 181 -2.96 -3.28 -17.42
CA PRO A 181 -4.06 -4.24 -17.43
C PRO A 181 -3.56 -5.70 -17.44
N PRO A 182 -4.45 -6.69 -17.16
CA PRO A 182 -4.12 -8.11 -17.31
C PRO A 182 -3.53 -8.42 -18.68
N GLY A 183 -2.58 -9.38 -18.73
CA GLY A 183 -1.86 -9.73 -19.97
C GLY A 183 -0.69 -8.80 -20.32
N LYS A 184 -0.53 -7.67 -19.64
CA LYS A 184 0.64 -6.79 -19.77
C LYS A 184 1.59 -6.96 -18.58
N PRO A 185 2.91 -6.79 -18.75
CA PRO A 185 3.88 -6.84 -17.65
C PRO A 185 3.51 -5.85 -16.54
N ARG A 186 3.64 -6.27 -15.28
CA ARG A 186 3.40 -5.41 -14.12
C ARG A 186 4.71 -4.73 -13.71
N HIS A 187 5.12 -3.71 -14.44
CA HIS A 187 6.40 -3.02 -14.28
C HIS A 187 6.27 -1.59 -13.76
N VAL A 188 5.04 -1.10 -13.61
CA VAL A 188 4.74 0.24 -13.10
C VAL A 188 3.46 0.24 -12.27
N HIS A 189 3.45 1.05 -11.23
CA HIS A 189 2.28 1.46 -10.48
C HIS A 189 2.20 2.99 -10.49
N VAL A 190 1.01 3.53 -10.64
CA VAL A 190 0.78 4.96 -10.52
C VAL A 190 -0.23 5.20 -9.41
N HIS A 191 0.14 6.07 -8.49
CA HIS A 191 -0.66 6.50 -7.36
C HIS A 191 -0.95 7.98 -7.53
N VAL A 192 -2.22 8.34 -7.72
CA VAL A 192 -2.65 9.74 -7.77
C VAL A 192 -3.12 10.13 -6.38
N CYS A 193 -2.60 11.22 -5.84
CA CYS A 193 -2.96 11.77 -4.52
C CYS A 193 -3.19 13.28 -4.61
N GLN A 194 -3.79 13.85 -3.58
CA GLN A 194 -3.95 15.30 -3.50
C GLN A 194 -2.63 15.96 -3.09
N GLN A 195 -2.25 17.05 -3.75
CA GLN A 195 -1.09 17.84 -3.40
C GLN A 195 -1.24 18.40 -1.99
N GLY A 196 -0.19 18.30 -1.19
CA GLY A 196 -0.15 18.76 0.20
C GLY A 196 -0.83 17.82 1.21
N ALA A 197 -1.45 16.73 0.75
CA ALA A 197 -2.02 15.73 1.65
C ALA A 197 -0.94 14.91 2.38
N GLU A 198 -1.33 14.29 3.49
CA GLU A 198 -0.42 13.47 4.30
C GLU A 198 0.12 12.27 3.50
N TRP A 199 -0.69 11.68 2.64
CA TRP A 199 -0.27 10.61 1.75
C TRP A 199 0.93 11.02 0.87
N GLU A 200 0.87 12.22 0.23
CA GLU A 200 1.99 12.76 -0.54
C GLU A 200 3.24 12.90 0.32
N ARG A 201 3.07 13.51 1.48
CA ARG A 201 4.17 13.81 2.41
C ARG A 201 4.88 12.55 2.90
N VAL A 202 4.13 11.57 3.35
CA VAL A 202 4.66 10.33 3.96
C VAL A 202 5.49 9.54 2.95
N HIS A 203 5.02 9.40 1.70
CA HIS A 203 5.73 8.63 0.68
C HIS A 203 7.02 9.31 0.23
N LEU A 204 7.02 10.64 0.12
CA LEU A 204 8.23 11.41 -0.20
C LEU A 204 9.23 11.40 0.97
N LEU A 205 8.75 11.58 2.18
CA LEU A 205 9.57 11.53 3.40
C LEU A 205 10.24 10.16 3.56
N PHE A 206 9.49 9.09 3.44
CA PHE A 206 9.98 7.72 3.54
C PHE A 206 11.09 7.45 2.50
N ARG A 207 10.84 7.82 1.25
CA ARG A 207 11.83 7.73 0.17
C ARG A 207 13.12 8.47 0.50
N ASP A 208 12.99 9.75 0.87
CA ASP A 208 14.16 10.62 1.06
C ASP A 208 14.97 10.21 2.29
N TYR A 209 14.29 9.77 3.34
CA TYR A 209 14.98 9.21 4.51
C TYR A 209 15.72 7.92 4.17
N LEU A 210 15.11 7.00 3.43
CA LEU A 210 15.79 5.80 2.96
C LEU A 210 17.00 6.10 2.06
N ARG A 211 17.00 7.21 1.30
CA ARG A 211 18.14 7.63 0.48
C ARG A 211 19.32 8.08 1.32
N CYS A 212 19.11 8.67 2.48
CA CYS A 212 20.19 9.18 3.35
C CYS A 212 20.57 8.23 4.49
N SER A 213 19.68 7.33 4.94
CA SER A 213 19.93 6.41 6.05
C SER A 213 20.27 4.99 5.58
N ALA A 214 21.53 4.59 5.67
CA ALA A 214 21.97 3.24 5.33
C ALA A 214 21.33 2.18 6.24
N GLY A 215 21.24 2.46 7.55
CA GLY A 215 20.61 1.55 8.52
C GLY A 215 19.12 1.31 8.24
N ALA A 216 18.37 2.37 7.89
CA ALA A 216 16.98 2.25 7.52
C ALA A 216 16.80 1.43 6.22
N ARG A 217 17.67 1.63 5.22
CA ARG A 217 17.67 0.81 4.00
C ARG A 217 17.90 -0.66 4.30
N GLU A 218 18.87 -0.98 5.14
CA GLU A 218 19.21 -2.35 5.51
C GLU A 218 18.07 -3.03 6.27
N ALA A 219 17.51 -2.36 7.28
CA ALA A 219 16.35 -2.84 8.04
C ALA A 219 15.15 -3.12 7.11
N TYR A 220 14.86 -2.19 6.19
CA TYR A 220 13.75 -2.38 5.25
C TYR A 220 14.03 -3.48 4.21
N ALA A 221 15.28 -3.64 3.77
CA ALA A 221 15.67 -4.73 2.89
C ALA A 221 15.54 -6.09 3.60
N ALA A 222 15.94 -6.19 4.87
CA ALA A 222 15.79 -7.40 5.68
C ALA A 222 14.30 -7.76 5.84
N ALA A 223 13.46 -6.80 6.21
CA ALA A 223 12.02 -7.01 6.34
C ALA A 223 11.38 -7.50 5.03
N LYS A 224 11.80 -6.96 3.88
CA LYS A 224 11.31 -7.43 2.57
C LYS A 224 11.73 -8.86 2.26
N ARG A 225 12.97 -9.26 2.57
CA ARG A 225 13.43 -10.64 2.37
C ARG A 225 12.61 -11.61 3.21
N GLU A 226 12.40 -11.29 4.49
CA GLU A 226 11.62 -12.13 5.39
C GLU A 226 10.14 -12.20 4.97
N ALA A 227 9.55 -11.06 4.62
CA ALA A 227 8.18 -11.02 4.09
C ALA A 227 8.04 -11.85 2.80
N THR A 228 9.05 -11.87 1.91
CA THR A 228 9.03 -12.69 0.71
C THR A 228 9.13 -14.18 1.06
N ARG A 229 9.98 -14.54 2.01
CA ARG A 229 10.17 -15.93 2.45
C ARG A 229 8.88 -16.52 3.01
N LEU A 230 8.16 -15.76 3.84
CA LEU A 230 6.94 -16.24 4.53
C LEU A 230 5.68 -16.07 3.68
N TRP A 231 5.58 -14.96 2.93
CA TRP A 231 4.34 -14.47 2.33
C TRP A 231 4.43 -14.28 0.80
N GLY A 232 5.45 -14.81 0.14
CA GLY A 232 5.68 -14.57 -1.29
C GLY A 232 4.48 -14.89 -2.19
N ASN A 233 3.64 -15.86 -1.82
CA ASN A 233 2.42 -16.23 -2.53
C ASN A 233 1.17 -15.48 -2.07
N ASP A 234 1.30 -14.64 -1.02
CA ASP A 234 0.22 -13.87 -0.41
C ASP A 234 0.57 -12.38 -0.39
N ARG A 235 0.15 -11.64 -1.43
CA ARG A 235 0.50 -10.21 -1.57
C ARG A 235 -0.04 -9.32 -0.45
N PRO A 236 -1.29 -9.48 0.03
CA PRO A 236 -1.75 -8.71 1.17
C PRO A 236 -0.85 -8.92 2.38
N ALA A 237 -0.62 -10.16 2.80
CA ALA A 237 0.25 -10.48 3.92
C ALA A 237 1.69 -10.02 3.71
N TYR A 238 2.25 -10.15 2.48
CA TYR A 238 3.56 -9.58 2.15
C TYR A 238 3.62 -8.07 2.39
N THR A 239 2.54 -7.36 2.08
CA THR A 239 2.49 -5.91 2.28
C THR A 239 2.44 -5.59 3.77
N GLU A 240 1.58 -6.25 4.50
CA GLU A 240 1.38 -6.06 5.94
C GLU A 240 2.59 -6.49 6.80
N ALA A 241 3.32 -7.52 6.38
CA ALA A 241 4.52 -8.01 7.10
C ALA A 241 5.64 -6.97 7.25
N LYS A 242 5.54 -5.83 6.56
CA LYS A 242 6.51 -4.74 6.62
C LYS A 242 6.03 -3.55 7.45
N THR A 243 4.78 -3.58 7.92
CA THR A 243 4.13 -2.42 8.56
C THR A 243 4.94 -1.91 9.74
N ASP A 244 5.34 -2.78 10.69
CA ASP A 244 6.08 -2.35 11.88
C ASP A 244 7.42 -1.69 11.53
N VAL A 245 8.15 -2.26 10.56
CA VAL A 245 9.41 -1.69 10.10
C VAL A 245 9.19 -0.37 9.37
N ILE A 246 8.15 -0.25 8.56
CA ILE A 246 7.79 1.00 7.88
C ILE A 246 7.44 2.08 8.89
N LEU A 247 6.60 1.78 9.88
CA LEU A 247 6.21 2.74 10.93
C LEU A 247 7.43 3.19 11.74
N GLY A 248 8.30 2.25 12.16
CA GLY A 248 9.54 2.59 12.87
C GLY A 248 10.51 3.46 12.04
N ILE A 249 10.56 3.23 10.73
CA ILE A 249 11.35 4.08 9.81
C ILE A 249 10.70 5.45 9.65
N LEU A 250 9.38 5.54 9.58
CA LEU A 250 8.66 6.82 9.49
C LEU A 250 8.81 7.67 10.75
N ASP A 251 8.80 7.06 11.95
CA ASP A 251 9.08 7.75 13.20
C ASP A 251 10.50 8.39 13.17
N GLN A 252 11.52 7.63 12.71
CA GLN A 252 12.88 8.13 12.54
C GLN A 252 12.97 9.21 11.47
N ALA A 253 12.25 9.04 10.35
CA ALA A 253 12.19 10.00 9.26
C ALA A 253 11.55 11.32 9.70
N GLY A 254 10.53 11.28 10.56
CA GLY A 254 9.91 12.46 11.16
C GLY A 254 10.88 13.25 12.02
N ALA A 255 11.65 12.58 12.88
CA ALA A 255 12.70 13.20 13.68
C ALA A 255 13.82 13.79 12.80
N TRP A 256 14.22 13.07 11.76
CA TRP A 256 15.21 13.55 10.78
C TRP A 256 14.70 14.78 10.02
N ALA A 257 13.45 14.78 9.58
CA ALA A 257 12.84 15.92 8.88
C ALA A 257 12.82 17.18 9.76
N ALA A 258 12.45 17.04 11.02
CA ALA A 258 12.47 18.15 11.99
C ALA A 258 13.89 18.69 12.20
N ALA A 259 14.88 17.81 12.31
CA ALA A 259 16.27 18.21 12.54
C ALA A 259 16.94 18.87 11.33
N THR A 260 16.51 18.52 10.09
CA THR A 260 17.14 18.99 8.85
C THR A 260 16.35 20.08 8.13
N GLY A 261 15.15 20.40 8.58
CA GLY A 261 14.23 21.30 7.87
C GLY A 261 13.74 20.71 6.55
N TRP A 262 13.66 19.37 6.46
CA TRP A 262 13.13 18.70 5.27
C TRP A 262 11.67 19.12 5.03
N GLY A 263 11.36 19.41 3.78
CA GLY A 263 10.01 19.70 3.31
C GLY A 263 9.87 19.40 1.83
N ILE A 264 8.64 19.24 1.38
CA ILE A 264 8.34 19.04 -0.04
C ILE A 264 8.67 20.34 -0.77
N ARG A 265 9.67 20.27 -1.65
CA ARG A 265 10.04 21.44 -2.47
C ARG A 265 8.99 21.65 -3.56
N GLY A 266 8.57 22.89 -3.75
CA GLY A 266 7.60 23.30 -4.76
C GLY A 266 8.08 23.07 -6.19
#